data_159c13e939b6c10287c04ee295899fb9
#
_entry.id   159c13e939b6c10287c04ee295899fb9
#
_cell.length_a   1.000
_cell.length_b   1.000
_cell.length_c   1.000
_cell.angle_alpha   90.00
_cell.angle_beta   90.00
_cell.angle_gamma   90.00
#
_symmetry.space_group_name_H-M   'P 1'
#
loop_
_entity.id
_entity.type
_entity.pdbx_description
1 polymer ?
#
loop_
_entity_poly.entity_id
_entity_poly.type
_entity_poly.pdbx_seq_one_letter_code
_entity_poly.pdbx_strand_id
1 'polypeptide(L)'
;LLMDRLRGAVAAAKRGQPMALHYLDLDKFKPINDNYGHAAGDKLLQQVSDRLRAGTRETDTIARLGGDEFVVIQTGISTGNDAKILAQRLIDSLGEPFHIEGNHVKIGVSVGIAMAPDNSSSADELLRLADHALYRSKSQGRHQFSFSVTD
;
A
#
# COMPACT_ATOMS: atom_id res chain seq x y z
N LEU A 1 9.81 8.97 10.78
CA LEU A 1 10.61 8.63 9.60
C LEU A 1 9.79 8.55 8.32
N LEU A 2 8.62 7.87 8.37
CA LEU A 2 7.72 7.84 7.22
C LEU A 2 7.29 9.25 6.80
N MET A 3 6.88 10.07 7.75
CA MET A 3 6.41 11.43 7.45
C MET A 3 7.52 12.29 6.86
N ASP A 4 8.76 12.11 7.31
CA ASP A 4 9.90 12.83 6.73
C ASP A 4 10.11 12.44 5.27
N ARG A 5 10.03 11.16 4.96
CA ARG A 5 10.16 10.68 3.60
C ARG A 5 9.01 11.14 2.71
N LEU A 6 7.79 11.11 3.25
CA LEU A 6 6.61 11.58 2.52
C LEU A 6 6.71 13.07 2.21
N ARG A 7 7.10 13.87 3.19
CA ARG A 7 7.29 15.31 2.99
C ARG A 7 8.37 15.60 1.93
N GLY A 8 9.45 14.82 1.95
CA GLY A 8 10.49 14.93 0.94
C GLY A 8 10.00 14.61 -0.46
N ALA A 9 9.21 13.54 -0.60
CA ALA A 9 8.64 13.14 -1.89
C ALA A 9 7.64 14.19 -2.40
N VAL A 10 6.83 14.75 -1.50
CA VAL A 10 5.87 15.82 -1.85
C VAL A 10 6.63 17.08 -2.30
N ALA A 11 7.70 17.44 -1.61
CA ALA A 11 8.53 18.58 -1.99
C ALA A 11 9.13 18.39 -3.39
N ALA A 12 9.61 17.17 -3.69
CA ALA A 12 10.12 16.85 -5.03
C ALA A 12 9.02 16.90 -6.09
N ALA A 13 7.80 16.50 -5.73
CA ALA A 13 6.65 16.57 -6.65
C ALA A 13 6.34 18.00 -7.05
N LYS A 14 6.48 18.94 -6.13
CA LYS A 14 6.31 20.38 -6.42
C LYS A 14 7.34 20.88 -7.42
N ARG A 15 8.49 20.21 -7.53
CA ARG A 15 9.56 20.55 -8.46
C ARG A 15 9.52 19.75 -9.76
N GLY A 16 8.40 19.10 -10.04
CA GLY A 16 8.20 18.37 -11.28
C GLY A 16 8.51 16.87 -11.21
N GLN A 17 8.63 16.31 -10.02
CA GLN A 17 8.85 14.87 -9.82
C GLN A 17 7.62 14.25 -9.15
N PRO A 18 6.62 13.82 -9.93
CA PRO A 18 5.40 13.28 -9.34
C PRO A 18 5.67 12.05 -8.49
N MET A 19 4.81 11.83 -7.50
CA MET A 19 4.86 10.67 -6.65
C MET A 19 3.46 10.12 -6.40
N ALA A 20 3.39 8.87 -6.01
CA ALA A 20 2.15 8.22 -5.61
C ALA A 20 2.29 7.63 -4.21
N LEU A 21 1.27 7.86 -3.39
CA LEU A 21 1.15 7.26 -2.07
C LEU A 21 0.14 6.14 -2.15
N HIS A 22 0.56 4.92 -1.88
CA HIS A 22 -0.30 3.74 -1.82
C HIS A 22 -0.55 3.39 -0.36
N TYR A 23 -1.81 3.36 0.04
CA TYR A 23 -2.22 2.96 1.39
C TYR A 23 -2.86 1.58 1.28
N LEU A 24 -2.27 0.59 1.94
CA LEU A 24 -2.65 -0.81 1.81
C LEU A 24 -3.21 -1.35 3.13
N ASP A 25 -4.25 -2.17 3.04
CA ASP A 25 -4.81 -2.88 4.18
C ASP A 25 -5.04 -4.33 3.76
N LEU A 26 -4.52 -5.27 4.56
CA LEU A 26 -4.65 -6.69 4.27
C LEU A 26 -6.09 -7.16 4.51
N ASP A 27 -6.69 -7.75 3.49
CA ASP A 27 -8.03 -8.31 3.62
C ASP A 27 -7.95 -9.67 4.31
N LYS A 28 -8.83 -9.90 5.29
CA LYS A 28 -8.94 -11.19 6.01
C LYS A 28 -7.75 -11.53 6.89
N PHE A 29 -6.96 -10.53 7.32
CA PHE A 29 -5.85 -10.78 8.22
C PHE A 29 -6.32 -11.24 9.60
N LYS A 30 -7.38 -10.63 10.14
CA LYS A 30 -7.87 -10.96 11.47
C LYS A 30 -8.29 -12.45 11.59
N PRO A 31 -9.04 -13.02 10.63
CA PRO A 31 -9.34 -14.46 10.67
C PRO A 31 -8.10 -15.35 10.70
N ILE A 32 -7.02 -14.95 10.03
CA ILE A 32 -5.75 -15.71 10.05
C ILE A 32 -5.18 -15.71 11.47
N ASN A 33 -5.12 -14.54 12.12
CA ASN A 33 -4.67 -14.41 13.50
C ASN A 33 -5.52 -15.29 14.43
N ASP A 34 -6.84 -15.21 14.28
CA ASP A 34 -7.78 -15.94 15.12
C ASP A 34 -7.68 -17.47 14.93
N ASN A 35 -7.45 -17.93 13.70
CA ASN A 35 -7.42 -19.35 13.37
C ASN A 35 -6.06 -20.01 13.60
N TYR A 36 -4.96 -19.27 13.36
CA TYR A 36 -3.60 -19.83 13.39
C TYR A 36 -2.73 -19.25 14.50
N GLY A 37 -3.22 -18.22 15.23
CA GLY A 37 -2.51 -17.60 16.34
C GLY A 37 -1.66 -16.41 15.94
N HIS A 38 -1.21 -15.64 16.94
CA HIS A 38 -0.44 -14.41 16.72
C HIS A 38 0.92 -14.66 16.10
N ALA A 39 1.58 -15.79 16.44
CA ALA A 39 2.86 -16.13 15.87
C ALA A 39 2.76 -16.33 14.34
N ALA A 40 1.69 -16.99 13.90
CA ALA A 40 1.42 -17.15 12.47
C ALA A 40 1.13 -15.81 11.81
N GLY A 41 0.35 -14.95 12.46
CA GLY A 41 0.07 -13.60 11.98
C GLY A 41 1.33 -12.78 11.82
N ASP A 42 2.27 -12.84 12.76
CA ASP A 42 3.55 -12.13 12.69
C ASP A 42 4.39 -12.63 11.51
N LYS A 43 4.43 -13.94 11.28
CA LYS A 43 5.13 -14.52 10.13
C LYS A 43 4.51 -14.06 8.81
N LEU A 44 3.18 -14.01 8.76
CA LEU A 44 2.47 -13.52 7.58
C LEU A 44 2.85 -12.07 7.30
N LEU A 45 2.84 -11.21 8.32
CA LEU A 45 3.21 -9.80 8.15
C LEU A 45 4.65 -9.65 7.67
N GLN A 46 5.57 -10.49 8.16
CA GLN A 46 6.95 -10.48 7.69
C GLN A 46 7.04 -10.85 6.20
N GLN A 47 6.30 -11.87 5.79
CA GLN A 47 6.29 -12.29 4.39
C GLN A 47 5.61 -11.26 3.49
N VAL A 48 4.60 -10.57 3.99
CA VAL A 48 3.99 -9.45 3.27
C VAL A 48 5.03 -8.36 3.03
N SER A 49 5.78 -7.98 4.06
CA SER A 49 6.86 -6.99 3.92
C SER A 49 7.89 -7.42 2.88
N ASP A 50 8.27 -8.68 2.89
CA ASP A 50 9.24 -9.23 1.92
C ASP A 50 8.71 -9.13 0.49
N ARG A 51 7.43 -9.46 0.28
CA ARG A 51 6.81 -9.36 -1.05
C ARG A 51 6.67 -7.91 -1.50
N LEU A 52 6.35 -6.99 -0.59
CA LEU A 52 6.30 -5.57 -0.92
C LEU A 52 7.67 -5.06 -1.36
N ARG A 53 8.73 -5.47 -0.67
CA ARG A 53 10.09 -5.09 -1.08
C ARG A 53 10.46 -5.66 -2.43
N ALA A 54 10.12 -6.92 -2.69
CA ALA A 54 10.41 -7.56 -3.97
C ALA A 54 9.67 -6.90 -5.12
N GLY A 55 8.49 -6.31 -4.86
CA GLY A 55 7.67 -5.67 -5.88
C GLY A 55 7.94 -4.18 -6.09
N THR A 56 8.82 -3.58 -5.30
CA THR A 56 9.11 -2.14 -5.34
C THR A 56 10.59 -1.89 -5.65
N ARG A 57 10.91 -0.66 -6.02
CA ARG A 57 12.29 -0.23 -6.29
C ARG A 57 12.96 0.22 -4.99
N GLU A 58 14.30 0.25 -4.98
CA GLU A 58 15.05 0.76 -3.83
C GLU A 58 14.71 2.22 -3.50
N THR A 59 14.33 3.00 -4.51
CA THR A 59 13.93 4.40 -4.34
C THR A 59 12.54 4.55 -3.74
N ASP A 60 11.75 3.48 -3.71
CA ASP A 60 10.44 3.49 -3.09
C ASP A 60 10.58 3.26 -1.58
N THR A 61 9.63 3.78 -0.81
CA THR A 61 9.63 3.62 0.64
C THR A 61 8.46 2.75 1.05
N ILE A 62 8.73 1.76 1.88
CA ILE A 62 7.71 0.89 2.45
C ILE A 62 7.70 1.09 3.96
N ALA A 63 6.52 1.27 4.53
CA ALA A 63 6.36 1.39 5.98
C ALA A 63 5.12 0.62 6.43
N ARG A 64 5.21 0.00 7.59
CA ARG A 64 4.05 -0.58 8.26
C ARG A 64 3.55 0.44 9.28
N LEU A 65 2.27 0.80 9.18
CA LEU A 65 1.67 1.77 10.11
C LEU A 65 1.24 1.13 11.42
N GLY A 66 0.88 -0.14 11.38
CA GLY A 66 0.42 -0.88 12.54
C GLY A 66 -0.57 -1.94 12.10
N GLY A 67 -0.79 -2.98 12.93
CA GLY A 67 -1.70 -4.05 12.56
C GLY A 67 -1.39 -4.59 11.18
N ASP A 68 -2.37 -4.51 10.29
CA ASP A 68 -2.33 -5.01 8.93
C ASP A 68 -2.28 -3.89 7.89
N GLU A 69 -1.84 -2.69 8.27
CA GLU A 69 -1.76 -1.54 7.37
C GLU A 69 -0.33 -1.22 6.95
N PHE A 70 -0.15 -0.97 5.66
CA PHE A 70 1.14 -0.62 5.05
C PHE A 70 0.99 0.60 4.16
N VAL A 71 2.10 1.30 3.95
CA VAL A 71 2.18 2.43 3.04
C VAL A 71 3.38 2.24 2.12
N VAL A 72 3.19 2.53 0.84
CA VAL A 72 4.27 2.57 -0.14
C VAL A 72 4.33 3.96 -0.75
N ILE A 73 5.49 4.59 -0.68
CA ILE A 73 5.76 5.87 -1.36
C ILE A 73 6.49 5.53 -2.65
N GLN A 74 5.84 5.76 -3.77
CA GLN A 74 6.40 5.50 -5.10
C GLN A 74 6.88 6.80 -5.70
N THR A 75 8.17 6.84 -6.05
CA THR A 75 8.80 8.01 -6.67
C THR A 75 9.33 7.65 -8.06
N GLY A 76 9.83 8.65 -8.79
CA GLY A 76 10.39 8.41 -10.11
C GLY A 76 9.37 7.99 -11.14
N ILE A 77 8.13 8.45 -10.99
CA ILE A 77 7.05 8.13 -11.92
C ILE A 77 6.75 9.32 -12.82
N SER A 78 6.05 9.07 -13.92
CA SER A 78 5.65 10.11 -14.86
C SER A 78 4.15 10.38 -14.83
N THR A 79 3.34 9.34 -14.68
CA THR A 79 1.87 9.44 -14.76
C THR A 79 1.21 8.52 -13.75
N GLY A 80 -0.12 8.69 -13.61
CA GLY A 80 -0.93 7.79 -12.80
C GLY A 80 -0.92 6.34 -13.27
N ASN A 81 -0.60 6.10 -14.53
CA ASN A 81 -0.49 4.73 -15.04
C ASN A 81 0.64 3.97 -14.35
N ASP A 82 1.73 4.63 -14.01
CA ASP A 82 2.83 4.02 -13.26
C ASP A 82 2.36 3.55 -11.89
N ALA A 83 1.52 4.35 -11.23
CA ALA A 83 0.94 3.99 -9.94
C ALA A 83 -0.03 2.81 -10.08
N LYS A 84 -0.83 2.80 -11.13
CA LYS A 84 -1.75 1.70 -11.42
C LYS A 84 -1.01 0.39 -11.62
N ILE A 85 0.08 0.41 -12.38
CA ILE A 85 0.89 -0.79 -12.65
C ILE A 85 1.46 -1.34 -11.34
N LEU A 86 2.01 -0.47 -10.49
CA LEU A 86 2.55 -0.92 -9.20
C LEU A 86 1.44 -1.49 -8.31
N ALA A 87 0.32 -0.79 -8.18
CA ALA A 87 -0.79 -1.25 -7.34
C ALA A 87 -1.27 -2.64 -7.77
N GLN A 88 -1.46 -2.85 -9.07
CA GLN A 88 -1.91 -4.15 -9.57
C GLN A 88 -0.87 -5.25 -9.30
N ARG A 89 0.41 -4.93 -9.47
CA ARG A 89 1.49 -5.89 -9.17
C ARG A 89 1.47 -6.30 -7.70
N LEU A 90 1.29 -5.34 -6.79
CA LEU A 90 1.24 -5.64 -5.36
C LEU A 90 0.00 -6.45 -5.00
N ILE A 91 -1.14 -6.12 -5.59
CA ILE A 91 -2.39 -6.88 -5.38
C ILE A 91 -2.20 -8.33 -5.84
N ASP A 92 -1.65 -8.54 -7.02
CA ASP A 92 -1.43 -9.89 -7.56
C ASP A 92 -0.44 -10.67 -6.70
N SER A 93 0.66 -10.04 -6.30
CA SER A 93 1.69 -10.67 -5.47
C SER A 93 1.15 -11.09 -4.10
N LEU A 94 0.42 -10.18 -3.44
CA LEU A 94 -0.11 -10.46 -2.10
C LEU A 94 -1.31 -11.40 -2.14
N GLY A 95 -1.93 -11.57 -3.30
CA GLY A 95 -3.00 -12.54 -3.51
C GLY A 95 -2.51 -13.97 -3.70
N GLU A 96 -1.21 -14.17 -3.94
CA GLU A 96 -0.63 -15.51 -4.04
C GLU A 96 -0.54 -16.15 -2.66
N PRO A 97 -0.70 -17.49 -2.55
CA PRO A 97 -0.66 -18.16 -1.24
C PRO A 97 0.63 -17.90 -0.48
N PHE A 98 0.50 -17.83 0.83
CA PHE A 98 1.64 -17.76 1.77
C PHE A 98 1.81 -19.11 2.44
N HIS A 99 3.04 -19.48 2.73
CA HIS A 99 3.35 -20.69 3.49
C HIS A 99 3.67 -20.30 4.92
N ILE A 100 2.75 -20.59 5.84
CA ILE A 100 2.88 -20.22 7.25
C ILE A 100 2.75 -21.50 8.09
N GLU A 101 3.86 -21.90 8.74
CA GLU A 101 3.86 -23.06 9.65
C GLU A 101 3.24 -24.31 9.04
N GLY A 102 3.59 -24.59 7.78
CA GLY A 102 3.08 -25.75 7.05
C GLY A 102 1.70 -25.59 6.44
N ASN A 103 1.06 -24.44 6.62
CA ASN A 103 -0.25 -24.13 6.07
C ASN A 103 -0.15 -23.21 4.87
N HIS A 104 -1.02 -23.43 3.89
CA HIS A 104 -1.22 -22.50 2.79
C HIS A 104 -2.27 -21.50 3.21
N VAL A 105 -1.88 -20.22 3.29
CA VAL A 105 -2.75 -19.14 3.73
C VAL A 105 -2.95 -18.16 2.58
N LYS A 106 -4.19 -17.80 2.33
CA LYS A 106 -4.53 -16.86 1.27
C LYS A 106 -5.21 -15.64 1.84
N ILE A 107 -4.72 -14.45 1.45
CA ILE A 107 -5.31 -13.16 1.82
C ILE A 107 -5.51 -12.34 0.56
N GLY A 108 -6.11 -11.17 0.71
CA GLY A 108 -6.14 -10.16 -0.33
C GLY A 108 -5.57 -8.86 0.21
N VAL A 109 -5.55 -7.84 -0.61
CA VAL A 109 -5.13 -6.50 -0.20
C VAL A 109 -5.99 -5.46 -0.89
N SER A 110 -6.47 -4.50 -0.12
CA SER A 110 -7.18 -3.33 -0.66
C SER A 110 -6.21 -2.15 -0.64
N VAL A 111 -6.23 -1.34 -1.70
CA VAL A 111 -5.26 -0.26 -1.89
C VAL A 111 -6.00 1.04 -2.20
N GLY A 112 -5.56 2.12 -1.57
CA GLY A 112 -5.97 3.48 -1.94
C GLY A 112 -4.75 4.25 -2.41
N ILE A 113 -4.90 5.03 -3.48
CA ILE A 113 -3.80 5.76 -4.12
C ILE A 113 -4.11 7.25 -4.16
N ALA A 114 -3.18 8.07 -3.69
CA ALA A 114 -3.22 9.51 -3.85
C ALA A 114 -1.91 9.99 -4.46
N MET A 115 -1.97 10.97 -5.33
CA MET A 115 -0.80 11.44 -6.07
C MET A 115 -0.50 12.91 -5.78
N ALA A 116 0.78 13.22 -5.70
CA ALA A 116 1.26 14.59 -5.66
C ALA A 116 1.96 14.91 -6.99
N PRO A 117 1.77 16.08 -7.57
CA PRO A 117 0.96 17.19 -7.02
C PRO A 117 -0.54 17.12 -7.33
N ASP A 118 -0.98 16.13 -8.13
CA ASP A 118 -2.33 16.11 -8.71
C ASP A 118 -3.45 16.19 -7.66
N ASN A 119 -3.39 15.38 -6.61
CA ASN A 119 -4.44 15.35 -5.60
C ASN A 119 -4.16 16.35 -4.48
N SER A 120 -2.92 16.51 -4.08
CA SER A 120 -2.51 17.44 -3.04
C SER A 120 -1.00 17.63 -3.04
N SER A 121 -0.56 18.74 -2.45
CA SER A 121 0.85 19.02 -2.18
C SER A 121 1.12 19.06 -0.66
N SER A 122 0.25 18.45 0.12
CA SER A 122 0.39 18.30 1.57
C SER A 122 0.50 16.81 1.92
N ALA A 123 1.53 16.44 2.67
CA ALA A 123 1.74 15.05 3.09
C ALA A 123 0.57 14.53 3.93
N ASP A 124 0.09 15.33 4.89
CA ASP A 124 -1.04 14.94 5.73
C ASP A 124 -2.32 14.73 4.92
N GLU A 125 -2.57 15.64 3.96
CA GLU A 125 -3.73 15.55 3.08
C GLU A 125 -3.65 14.32 2.17
N LEU A 126 -2.46 13.99 1.65
CA LEU A 126 -2.28 12.80 0.82
C LEU A 126 -2.60 11.52 1.58
N LEU A 127 -2.18 11.44 2.84
CA LEU A 127 -2.51 10.27 3.68
C LEU A 127 -4.02 10.14 3.85
N ARG A 128 -4.69 11.26 4.12
CA ARG A 128 -6.14 11.29 4.28
C ARG A 128 -6.85 10.87 2.99
N LEU A 129 -6.41 11.37 1.85
CA LEU A 129 -6.99 11.05 0.55
C LEU A 129 -6.77 9.60 0.16
N ALA A 130 -5.58 9.07 0.42
CA ALA A 130 -5.28 7.66 0.16
C ALA A 130 -6.12 6.74 1.05
N ASP A 131 -6.34 7.12 2.31
CA ASP A 131 -7.19 6.37 3.23
C ASP A 131 -8.64 6.35 2.76
N HIS A 132 -9.17 7.48 2.28
CA HIS A 132 -10.51 7.55 1.70
C HIS A 132 -10.63 6.65 0.46
N ALA A 133 -9.62 6.65 -0.40
CA ALA A 133 -9.59 5.79 -1.58
C ALA A 133 -9.53 4.32 -1.18
N LEU A 134 -8.78 3.99 -0.13
CA LEU A 134 -8.72 2.65 0.43
C LEU A 134 -10.11 2.18 0.90
N TYR A 135 -10.83 3.05 1.56
CA TYR A 135 -12.19 2.74 2.00
C TYR A 135 -13.08 2.37 0.81
N ARG A 136 -12.97 3.10 -0.30
CA ARG A 136 -13.73 2.76 -1.51
C ARG A 136 -13.37 1.38 -2.06
N SER A 137 -12.09 1.02 -2.05
CA SER A 137 -11.66 -0.32 -2.48
C SER A 137 -12.29 -1.39 -1.61
N LYS A 138 -12.34 -1.19 -0.29
CA LYS A 138 -12.99 -2.11 0.63
C LYS A 138 -14.49 -2.20 0.39
N SER A 139 -15.15 -1.08 0.12
CA SER A 139 -16.59 -1.02 -0.13
C SER A 139 -16.99 -1.68 -1.45
N GLN A 140 -16.11 -1.67 -2.43
CA GLN A 140 -16.37 -2.19 -3.78
C GLN A 140 -15.97 -3.65 -3.96
N GLY A 141 -15.67 -4.36 -2.89
CA GLY A 141 -15.42 -5.79 -2.97
C GLY A 141 -14.04 -6.23 -2.49
N ARG A 142 -13.20 -5.31 -2.04
CA ARG A 142 -11.84 -5.61 -1.56
C ARG A 142 -10.93 -6.13 -2.67
N HIS A 143 -9.69 -6.43 -2.35
CA HIS A 143 -8.67 -6.98 -3.26
C HIS A 143 -8.61 -6.21 -4.57
N GLN A 144 -8.45 -4.89 -4.47
CA GLN A 144 -8.43 -3.97 -5.60
C GLN A 144 -7.85 -2.64 -5.16
N PHE A 145 -7.58 -1.76 -6.13
CA PHE A 145 -7.14 -0.40 -5.84
C PHE A 145 -8.19 0.62 -6.25
N SER A 146 -8.12 1.79 -5.64
CA SER A 146 -8.92 2.96 -6.03
C SER A 146 -8.03 4.20 -5.96
N PHE A 147 -8.17 5.09 -6.92
CA PHE A 147 -7.48 6.38 -6.88
C PHE A 147 -8.31 7.40 -6.10
N SER A 148 -7.61 8.32 -5.45
CA SER A 148 -8.23 9.50 -4.88
C SER A 148 -8.90 10.30 -6.00
N VAL A 149 -10.07 10.85 -5.70
CA VAL A 149 -10.82 11.67 -6.66
C VAL A 149 -10.43 13.12 -6.44
N THR A 150 -10.09 13.80 -7.54
CA THR A 150 -9.82 15.23 -7.53
C THR A 150 -11.07 15.96 -7.97
N ASP A 151 -11.58 16.83 -7.11
CA ASP A 151 -12.74 17.67 -7.41
C ASP A 151 -12.35 18.91 -8.19
#